data_a70907ed54a730cba7e01cffd58a9816
#
_entry.id   a70907ed54a730cba7e01cffd58a9816
#
_cell.length_a   1.000
_cell.length_b   1.000
_cell.length_c   1.000
_cell.angle_alpha   90.00
_cell.angle_beta   90.00
_cell.angle_gamma   90.00
#
_symmetry.space_group_name_H-M   'P 1'
#
loop_
_entity.id
_entity.type
_entity.pdbx_description
1 polymer ?
#
loop_
_entity_poly.entity_id
_entity_poly.type
_entity_poly.pdbx_seq_one_letter_code
_entity_poly.pdbx_strand_id
1 'polypeptide(L)'
;MNKPDQPNPVIPVVSGKLPRTVIVLGLVSFFNDFASDIVVPLIPILLATVLSAGPIALGLIEGVADALACFLKLWAGRHSDVMSGRRKGLALAGYTLSNLARPLLGLAGSWVTVLLLRSVDRIGKGLRSAPRDAMVADATPSHMRGFAFGFHRALDNAGAVAGGLTAAAILAWSDLSLSEVIMWSAVPGFVAVLLLGAGVKVEPNSIESAPKPARTLPPLRWSALSLPMQHYLWVLMVFTFARASETFILLLGHQLGIGVVELLLLWSGLNLAKALTSTQGGQLADRFGHGSLI
;
A
#
# COMPACT_ATOMS: atom_id res chain seq x y z
N MET A 1 -44.63 4.85 31.54
CA MET A 1 -43.49 4.06 32.05
C MET A 1 -42.23 4.54 31.35
N ASN A 2 -41.50 5.44 32.03
CA ASN A 2 -40.23 5.96 31.51
C ASN A 2 -39.15 4.86 31.57
N LYS A 3 -38.50 4.54 30.44
CA LYS A 3 -37.28 3.74 30.44
C LYS A 3 -36.22 4.49 31.26
N PRO A 4 -35.50 3.84 32.18
CA PRO A 4 -34.40 4.49 32.88
C PRO A 4 -33.30 4.82 31.86
N ASP A 5 -32.79 6.05 32.01
CA ASP A 5 -31.63 6.57 31.28
C ASP A 5 -30.46 5.58 31.41
N GLN A 6 -30.14 4.88 30.33
CA GLN A 6 -28.90 4.12 30.28
C GLN A 6 -27.74 5.11 30.25
N PRO A 7 -26.76 5.03 31.14
CA PRO A 7 -25.63 5.91 31.12
C PRO A 7 -24.91 5.76 29.78
N ASN A 8 -24.72 6.89 29.09
CA ASN A 8 -23.90 6.94 27.87
C ASN A 8 -22.61 6.13 28.08
N PRO A 9 -22.28 5.17 27.21
CA PRO A 9 -21.05 4.43 27.33
C PRO A 9 -19.90 5.43 27.36
N VAL A 10 -19.19 5.50 28.50
CA VAL A 10 -17.95 6.25 28.61
C VAL A 10 -16.98 5.64 27.60
N ILE A 11 -16.80 6.33 26.47
CA ILE A 11 -15.91 5.89 25.39
C ILE A 11 -14.49 6.03 25.96
N PRO A 12 -13.74 4.92 26.17
CA PRO A 12 -12.40 5.03 26.69
C PRO A 12 -11.55 5.81 25.70
N VAL A 13 -10.90 6.86 26.17
CA VAL A 13 -9.84 7.54 25.41
C VAL A 13 -8.82 6.46 25.06
N VAL A 14 -8.55 6.25 23.78
CA VAL A 14 -7.59 5.26 23.29
C VAL A 14 -6.19 5.73 23.71
N SER A 15 -5.84 5.45 24.97
CA SER A 15 -4.55 5.75 25.58
C SER A 15 -3.75 4.45 25.71
N GLY A 16 -3.21 3.99 24.60
CA GLY A 16 -2.32 2.83 24.54
C GLY A 16 -1.12 3.10 23.64
N LYS A 17 0.07 2.67 24.06
CA LYS A 17 1.25 2.69 23.19
C LYS A 17 1.08 1.65 22.10
N LEU A 18 1.36 2.03 20.85
CA LEU A 18 1.37 1.07 19.74
C LEU A 18 2.40 -0.04 19.99
N PRO A 19 2.06 -1.30 19.69
CA PRO A 19 3.00 -2.41 19.77
C PRO A 19 4.23 -2.17 18.89
N ARG A 20 5.41 -2.58 19.35
CA ARG A 20 6.67 -2.44 18.62
C ARG A 20 6.58 -3.01 17.19
N THR A 21 5.90 -4.14 17.02
CA THR A 21 5.68 -4.78 15.72
C THR A 21 4.96 -3.84 14.74
N VAL A 22 3.93 -3.11 15.20
CA VAL A 22 3.18 -2.16 14.38
C VAL A 22 4.07 -1.00 13.95
N ILE A 23 4.89 -0.48 14.86
CA ILE A 23 5.83 0.61 14.56
C ILE A 23 6.86 0.15 13.52
N VAL A 24 7.46 -1.03 13.70
CA VAL A 24 8.44 -1.57 12.76
C VAL A 24 7.82 -1.83 11.39
N LEU A 25 6.63 -2.43 11.33
CA LEU A 25 5.91 -2.63 10.06
C LEU A 25 5.54 -1.30 9.40
N GLY A 26 5.20 -0.29 10.18
CA GLY A 26 4.98 1.06 9.69
C GLY A 26 6.24 1.67 9.06
N LEU A 27 7.41 1.53 9.71
CA LEU A 27 8.69 1.99 9.16
C LEU A 27 9.09 1.21 7.89
N VAL A 28 8.84 -0.09 7.86
CA VAL A 28 9.03 -0.89 6.63
C VAL A 28 8.19 -0.35 5.49
N SER A 29 6.93 -0.03 5.76
CA SER A 29 6.03 0.55 4.78
C SER A 29 6.46 1.96 4.36
N PHE A 30 6.91 2.79 5.28
CA PHE A 30 7.47 4.11 4.99
C PHE A 30 8.62 4.03 3.97
N PHE A 31 9.65 3.23 4.25
CA PHE A 31 10.79 3.11 3.33
C PHE A 31 10.42 2.43 2.02
N ASN A 32 9.48 1.50 2.05
CA ASN A 32 8.99 0.87 0.83
C ASN A 32 8.22 1.86 -0.06
N ASP A 33 7.37 2.70 0.52
CA ASP A 33 6.60 3.68 -0.23
C ASP A 33 7.46 4.89 -0.61
N PHE A 34 8.48 5.21 0.19
CA PHE A 34 9.57 6.09 -0.23
C PHE A 34 10.22 5.59 -1.54
N ALA A 35 10.63 4.32 -1.59
CA ALA A 35 11.18 3.72 -2.81
C ALA A 35 10.18 3.71 -3.97
N SER A 36 8.91 3.42 -3.69
CA SER A 36 7.84 3.39 -4.68
C SER A 36 7.61 4.75 -5.33
N ASP A 37 7.57 5.79 -4.52
CA ASP A 37 7.14 7.11 -4.95
C ASP A 37 8.27 7.99 -5.48
N ILE A 38 9.52 7.54 -5.43
CA ILE A 38 10.58 7.99 -6.35
C ILE A 38 10.23 7.56 -7.79
N VAL A 39 9.60 6.39 -7.98
CA VAL A 39 9.42 5.75 -9.28
C VAL A 39 8.05 6.03 -9.89
N VAL A 40 6.98 5.82 -9.12
CA VAL A 40 5.59 5.82 -9.63
C VAL A 40 5.22 7.10 -10.39
N PRO A 41 5.46 8.31 -9.85
CA PRO A 41 5.10 9.53 -10.56
C PRO A 41 5.97 9.80 -11.79
N LEU A 42 7.14 9.18 -11.90
CA LEU A 42 8.03 9.32 -13.06
C LEU A 42 7.68 8.36 -14.20
N ILE A 43 6.96 7.27 -13.98
CA ILE A 43 6.59 6.29 -15.02
C ILE A 43 5.86 6.94 -16.19
N PRO A 44 4.76 7.72 -16.00
CA PRO A 44 4.06 8.34 -17.13
C PRO A 44 4.94 9.30 -17.91
N ILE A 45 5.85 10.01 -17.23
CA ILE A 45 6.78 10.94 -17.83
C ILE A 45 7.87 10.20 -18.62
N LEU A 46 8.45 9.14 -18.04
CA LEU A 46 9.42 8.26 -18.72
C LEU A 46 8.83 7.67 -20.00
N LEU A 47 7.57 7.20 -19.94
CA LEU A 47 6.87 6.68 -21.11
C LEU A 47 6.69 7.74 -22.19
N ALA A 48 6.29 8.96 -21.82
CA ALA A 48 6.03 10.03 -22.78
C ALA A 48 7.32 10.62 -23.38
N THR A 49 8.34 10.87 -22.56
CA THR A 49 9.54 11.63 -23.00
C THR A 49 10.68 10.75 -23.49
N VAL A 50 10.91 9.61 -22.86
CA VAL A 50 12.06 8.74 -23.18
C VAL A 50 11.67 7.59 -24.10
N LEU A 51 10.52 6.96 -23.86
CA LEU A 51 10.10 5.76 -24.59
C LEU A 51 9.08 6.04 -25.70
N SER A 52 8.69 7.31 -25.89
CA SER A 52 7.71 7.73 -26.91
C SER A 52 6.43 6.90 -26.91
N ALA A 53 5.98 6.47 -25.72
CA ALA A 53 4.81 5.62 -25.53
C ALA A 53 3.61 6.46 -25.07
N GLY A 54 2.47 6.27 -25.74
CA GLY A 54 1.27 7.06 -25.48
C GLY A 54 0.45 6.58 -24.28
N PRO A 55 -0.71 7.24 -24.00
CA PRO A 55 -1.59 6.92 -22.87
C PRO A 55 -2.11 5.47 -22.88
N ILE A 56 -2.23 4.85 -24.05
CA ILE A 56 -2.64 3.44 -24.17
C ILE A 56 -1.62 2.51 -23.49
N ALA A 57 -0.32 2.76 -23.69
CA ALA A 57 0.72 1.96 -23.05
C ALA A 57 0.65 2.12 -21.52
N LEU A 58 0.46 3.35 -21.01
CA LEU A 58 0.27 3.61 -19.59
C LEU A 58 -0.96 2.86 -19.04
N GLY A 59 -2.09 2.90 -19.77
CA GLY A 59 -3.30 2.20 -19.39
C GLY A 59 -3.12 0.68 -19.32
N LEU A 60 -2.41 0.09 -20.28
CA LEU A 60 -2.08 -1.34 -20.27
C LEU A 60 -1.15 -1.69 -19.10
N ILE A 61 -0.12 -0.88 -18.86
CA ILE A 61 0.83 -1.10 -17.77
C ILE A 61 0.13 -1.07 -16.41
N GLU A 62 -0.63 -0.02 -16.11
CA GLU A 62 -1.32 0.11 -14.83
C GLU A 62 -2.46 -0.93 -14.70
N GLY A 63 -3.24 -1.16 -15.77
CA GLY A 63 -4.35 -2.11 -15.75
C GLY A 63 -3.89 -3.55 -15.51
N VAL A 64 -2.89 -4.04 -16.24
CA VAL A 64 -2.33 -5.39 -16.06
C VAL A 64 -1.68 -5.51 -14.68
N ALA A 65 -0.88 -4.53 -14.29
CA ALA A 65 -0.17 -4.54 -13.02
C ALA A 65 -1.14 -4.56 -11.82
N ASP A 66 -2.18 -3.74 -11.83
CA ASP A 66 -3.17 -3.70 -10.76
C ASP A 66 -4.04 -4.97 -10.73
N ALA A 67 -4.41 -5.53 -11.87
CA ALA A 67 -5.11 -6.81 -11.93
C ALA A 67 -4.30 -7.94 -11.28
N LEU A 68 -3.00 -8.03 -11.60
CA LEU A 68 -2.09 -8.98 -10.97
C LEU A 68 -1.97 -8.77 -9.46
N ALA A 69 -1.85 -7.53 -9.00
CA ALA A 69 -1.79 -7.21 -7.58
C ALA A 69 -3.05 -7.64 -6.83
N CYS A 70 -4.24 -7.36 -7.39
CA CYS A 70 -5.52 -7.74 -6.80
C CYS A 70 -5.66 -9.26 -6.69
N PHE A 71 -5.35 -9.99 -7.76
CA PHE A 71 -5.42 -11.45 -7.78
C PHE A 71 -4.49 -12.08 -6.75
N LEU A 72 -3.25 -11.62 -6.71
CA LEU A 72 -2.25 -12.11 -5.77
C LEU A 72 -2.52 -11.71 -4.33
N LYS A 73 -3.10 -10.54 -4.08
CA LYS A 73 -3.54 -10.13 -2.74
C LYS A 73 -4.60 -11.08 -2.19
N LEU A 74 -5.56 -11.51 -3.02
CA LEU A 74 -6.58 -12.47 -2.63
C LEU A 74 -5.97 -13.86 -2.36
N TRP A 75 -5.08 -14.32 -3.24
CA TRP A 75 -4.38 -15.60 -3.08
C TRP A 75 -3.49 -15.60 -1.84
N ALA A 76 -2.65 -14.57 -1.67
CA ALA A 76 -1.74 -14.42 -0.54
C ALA A 76 -2.50 -14.30 0.80
N GLY A 77 -3.65 -13.61 0.82
CA GLY A 77 -4.53 -13.53 1.98
C GLY A 77 -4.99 -14.92 2.42
N ARG A 78 -5.59 -15.69 1.52
CA ARG A 78 -6.03 -17.06 1.82
C ARG A 78 -4.88 -17.95 2.28
N HIS A 79 -3.75 -17.88 1.58
CA HIS A 79 -2.58 -18.68 1.92
C HIS A 79 -2.01 -18.33 3.29
N SER A 80 -1.94 -17.04 3.62
CA SER A 80 -1.47 -16.57 4.91
C SER A 80 -2.39 -16.94 6.08
N ASP A 81 -3.70 -17.07 5.83
CA ASP A 81 -4.68 -17.48 6.85
C ASP A 81 -4.55 -18.96 7.22
N VAL A 82 -4.16 -19.80 6.24
CA VAL A 82 -3.87 -21.23 6.48
C VAL A 82 -2.51 -21.42 7.13
N MET A 83 -1.52 -20.59 6.76
CA MET A 83 -0.11 -20.75 7.15
C MET A 83 0.35 -19.58 8.06
N SER A 84 -0.33 -19.38 9.19
CA SER A 84 -0.07 -18.24 10.11
C SER A 84 1.42 -18.08 10.50
N GLY A 85 2.18 -19.14 10.62
CA GLY A 85 3.63 -19.11 10.95
C GLY A 85 4.55 -18.61 9.81
N ARG A 86 4.06 -18.46 8.57
CA ARG A 86 4.88 -18.06 7.40
C ARG A 86 4.58 -16.67 6.85
N ARG A 87 3.76 -15.86 7.54
CA ARG A 87 3.35 -14.52 7.10
C ARG A 87 4.54 -13.59 6.84
N LYS A 88 5.53 -13.60 7.74
CA LYS A 88 6.76 -12.80 7.57
C LYS A 88 7.53 -13.20 6.32
N GLY A 89 7.70 -14.50 6.05
CA GLY A 89 8.42 -14.99 4.87
C GLY A 89 7.75 -14.56 3.57
N LEU A 90 6.41 -14.67 3.49
CA LEU A 90 5.66 -14.25 2.30
C LEU A 90 5.71 -12.73 2.11
N ALA A 91 5.60 -11.95 3.20
CA ALA A 91 5.76 -10.51 3.16
C ALA A 91 7.18 -10.13 2.70
N LEU A 92 8.22 -10.75 3.27
CA LEU A 92 9.61 -10.47 2.91
C LEU A 92 9.88 -10.77 1.43
N ALA A 93 9.40 -11.89 0.91
CA ALA A 93 9.51 -12.21 -0.51
C ALA A 93 8.85 -11.16 -1.38
N GLY A 94 7.64 -10.69 -1.01
CA GLY A 94 6.94 -9.63 -1.72
C GLY A 94 7.66 -8.28 -1.69
N TYR A 95 8.21 -7.88 -0.54
CA TYR A 95 9.01 -6.65 -0.43
C TYR A 95 10.30 -6.74 -1.25
N THR A 96 11.01 -7.86 -1.18
CA THR A 96 12.24 -8.08 -1.95
C THR A 96 11.97 -8.01 -3.45
N LEU A 97 10.94 -8.70 -3.92
CA LEU A 97 10.57 -8.72 -5.34
C LEU A 97 10.24 -7.32 -5.86
N SER A 98 9.42 -6.55 -5.13
CA SER A 98 9.10 -5.17 -5.50
C SER A 98 10.33 -4.27 -5.54
N ASN A 99 11.16 -4.33 -4.50
CA ASN A 99 12.31 -3.43 -4.36
C ASN A 99 13.49 -3.79 -5.26
N LEU A 100 13.53 -5.01 -5.81
CA LEU A 100 14.45 -5.36 -6.90
C LEU A 100 13.93 -4.86 -8.26
N ALA A 101 12.62 -4.97 -8.51
CA ALA A 101 12.05 -4.59 -9.80
C ALA A 101 12.08 -3.06 -10.04
N ARG A 102 11.88 -2.24 -9.01
CA ARG A 102 11.75 -0.79 -9.13
C ARG A 102 12.99 -0.09 -9.72
N PRO A 103 14.20 -0.27 -9.20
CA PRO A 103 15.38 0.40 -9.77
C PRO A 103 15.65 -0.05 -11.21
N LEU A 104 15.30 -1.30 -11.57
CA LEU A 104 15.45 -1.80 -12.93
C LEU A 104 14.56 -1.08 -13.95
N LEU A 105 13.48 -0.41 -13.51
CA LEU A 105 12.66 0.44 -14.38
C LEU A 105 13.48 1.59 -14.98
N GLY A 106 14.51 2.08 -14.30
CA GLY A 106 15.45 3.07 -14.85
C GLY A 106 16.27 2.55 -16.03
N LEU A 107 16.39 1.25 -16.20
CA LEU A 107 17.10 0.60 -17.31
C LEU A 107 16.16 0.17 -18.45
N ALA A 108 14.88 0.49 -18.38
CA ALA A 108 13.90 0.05 -19.37
C ALA A 108 14.09 0.78 -20.70
N GLY A 109 14.43 0.05 -21.76
CA GLY A 109 14.57 0.56 -23.13
C GLY A 109 13.27 0.51 -23.95
N SER A 110 12.17 -0.01 -23.41
CA SER A 110 10.87 -0.07 -24.10
C SER A 110 9.71 -0.08 -23.10
N TRP A 111 8.52 0.34 -23.55
CA TRP A 111 7.31 0.27 -22.75
C TRP A 111 6.92 -1.16 -22.33
N VAL A 112 7.29 -2.16 -23.13
CA VAL A 112 7.07 -3.58 -22.80
C VAL A 112 7.95 -3.99 -21.61
N THR A 113 9.19 -3.53 -21.55
CA THR A 113 10.06 -3.76 -20.39
C THR A 113 9.49 -3.08 -19.14
N VAL A 114 8.94 -1.87 -19.26
CA VAL A 114 8.24 -1.19 -18.17
C VAL A 114 7.02 -2.02 -17.71
N LEU A 115 6.22 -2.54 -18.65
CA LEU A 115 5.07 -3.41 -18.34
C LEU A 115 5.50 -4.63 -17.53
N LEU A 116 6.56 -5.32 -17.95
CA LEU A 116 7.05 -6.52 -17.26
C LEU A 116 7.57 -6.21 -15.86
N LEU A 117 8.44 -5.21 -15.72
CA LEU A 117 9.00 -4.82 -14.43
C LEU A 117 7.94 -4.26 -13.47
N ARG A 118 6.98 -3.49 -14.00
CA ARG A 118 5.85 -2.99 -13.22
C ARG A 118 4.95 -4.14 -12.75
N SER A 119 4.72 -5.13 -13.61
CA SER A 119 3.99 -6.35 -13.25
C SER A 119 4.68 -7.10 -12.12
N VAL A 120 6.00 -7.26 -12.18
CA VAL A 120 6.81 -7.88 -11.10
C VAL A 120 6.71 -7.08 -9.79
N ASP A 121 6.81 -5.75 -9.82
CA ASP A 121 6.61 -4.91 -8.63
C ASP A 121 5.21 -5.12 -8.03
N ARG A 122 4.17 -5.18 -8.88
CA ARG A 122 2.78 -5.37 -8.43
C ARG A 122 2.50 -6.78 -7.92
N ILE A 123 3.15 -7.79 -8.48
CA ILE A 123 3.17 -9.16 -7.92
C ILE A 123 3.72 -9.12 -6.49
N GLY A 124 4.87 -8.47 -6.27
CA GLY A 124 5.42 -8.28 -4.94
C GLY A 124 4.47 -7.55 -3.99
N LYS A 125 3.78 -6.50 -4.47
CA LYS A 125 2.75 -5.78 -3.70
C LYS A 125 1.58 -6.69 -3.32
N GLY A 126 1.09 -7.52 -4.23
CA GLY A 126 0.03 -8.48 -3.97
C GLY A 126 0.42 -9.49 -2.90
N LEU A 127 1.63 -10.05 -3.00
CA LEU A 127 2.14 -11.04 -2.05
C LEU A 127 2.31 -10.50 -0.63
N ARG A 128 2.77 -9.23 -0.47
CA ARG A 128 3.08 -8.67 0.85
C ARG A 128 1.89 -8.06 1.58
N SER A 129 0.89 -7.51 0.85
CA SER A 129 -0.13 -6.66 1.45
C SER A 129 -0.97 -7.38 2.50
N ALA A 130 -1.60 -8.50 2.15
CA ALA A 130 -2.48 -9.22 3.06
C ALA A 130 -1.72 -9.85 4.26
N PRO A 131 -0.55 -10.51 4.09
CA PRO A 131 0.24 -10.99 5.23
C PRO A 131 0.71 -9.89 6.17
N ARG A 132 1.11 -8.73 5.64
CA ARG A 132 1.50 -7.55 6.43
C ARG A 132 0.32 -7.04 7.26
N ASP A 133 -0.83 -6.83 6.62
CA ASP A 133 -2.04 -6.34 7.29
C ASP A 133 -2.50 -7.31 8.38
N ALA A 134 -2.37 -8.62 8.15
CA ALA A 134 -2.64 -9.64 9.16
C ALA A 134 -1.67 -9.54 10.35
N MET A 135 -0.37 -9.31 10.12
CA MET A 135 0.61 -9.12 11.21
C MET A 135 0.31 -7.86 12.03
N VAL A 136 -0.14 -6.76 11.41
CA VAL A 136 -0.59 -5.55 12.12
C VAL A 136 -1.81 -5.86 12.97
N ALA A 137 -2.82 -6.56 12.41
CA ALA A 137 -4.05 -6.91 13.11
C ALA A 137 -3.80 -7.85 14.30
N ASP A 138 -2.92 -8.85 14.14
CA ASP A 138 -2.58 -9.81 15.20
C ASP A 138 -1.79 -9.16 16.35
N ALA A 139 -0.95 -8.18 16.04
CA ALA A 139 -0.18 -7.45 17.04
C ALA A 139 -1.01 -6.39 17.79
N THR A 140 -2.23 -6.08 17.35
CA THR A 140 -3.02 -4.95 17.86
C THR A 140 -4.31 -5.41 18.55
N PRO A 141 -4.60 -4.95 19.78
CA PRO A 141 -5.89 -5.17 20.43
C PRO A 141 -7.06 -4.67 19.56
N SER A 142 -8.20 -5.36 19.62
CA SER A 142 -9.35 -5.09 18.73
C SER A 142 -9.84 -3.63 18.79
N HIS A 143 -9.83 -3.02 19.97
CA HIS A 143 -10.28 -1.63 20.19
C HIS A 143 -9.32 -0.55 19.70
N MET A 144 -8.10 -0.92 19.25
CA MET A 144 -7.08 0.00 18.73
C MET A 144 -6.72 -0.28 17.26
N ARG A 145 -7.44 -1.17 16.59
CA ARG A 145 -7.10 -1.57 15.21
C ARG A 145 -7.22 -0.41 14.23
N GLY A 146 -8.25 0.41 14.33
CA GLY A 146 -8.42 1.58 13.50
C GLY A 146 -7.25 2.56 13.63
N PHE A 147 -6.83 2.85 14.87
CA PHE A 147 -5.66 3.67 15.14
C PHE A 147 -4.37 3.06 14.57
N ALA A 148 -4.14 1.76 14.75
CA ALA A 148 -2.94 1.08 14.26
C ALA A 148 -2.88 1.08 12.72
N PHE A 149 -3.99 0.80 12.04
CA PHE A 149 -4.07 0.87 10.58
C PHE A 149 -3.98 2.31 10.06
N GLY A 150 -4.59 3.26 10.76
CA GLY A 150 -4.47 4.70 10.44
C GLY A 150 -3.03 5.20 10.55
N PHE A 151 -2.33 4.83 11.62
CA PHE A 151 -0.91 5.12 11.80
C PHE A 151 -0.04 4.48 10.71
N HIS A 152 -0.30 3.20 10.40
CA HIS A 152 0.40 2.51 9.33
C HIS A 152 0.19 3.21 7.99
N ARG A 153 -1.04 3.60 7.67
CA ARG A 153 -1.37 4.32 6.44
C ARG A 153 -0.76 5.73 6.40
N ALA A 154 -0.66 6.40 7.54
CA ALA A 154 0.03 7.68 7.64
C ALA A 154 1.51 7.55 7.29
N LEU A 155 2.18 6.47 7.76
CA LEU A 155 3.58 6.18 7.41
C LEU A 155 3.75 5.78 5.94
N ASP A 156 2.81 5.01 5.34
CA ASP A 156 2.78 4.74 3.90
C ASP A 156 2.81 6.07 3.11
N ASN A 157 1.86 6.97 3.39
CA ASN A 157 1.78 8.25 2.70
C ASN A 157 2.94 9.20 3.02
N ALA A 158 3.47 9.19 4.24
CA ALA A 158 4.67 9.96 4.60
C ALA A 158 5.91 9.48 3.82
N GLY A 159 6.03 8.16 3.60
CA GLY A 159 7.04 7.60 2.71
C GLY A 159 6.86 8.08 1.27
N ALA A 160 5.62 8.12 0.77
CA ALA A 160 5.31 8.63 -0.56
C ALA A 160 5.67 10.13 -0.69
N VAL A 161 5.41 10.95 0.33
CA VAL A 161 5.87 12.35 0.38
C VAL A 161 7.39 12.44 0.28
N ALA A 162 8.11 11.66 1.10
CA ALA A 162 9.57 11.64 1.10
C ALA A 162 10.12 11.23 -0.27
N GLY A 163 9.50 10.24 -0.93
CA GLY A 163 9.88 9.76 -2.26
C GLY A 163 9.72 10.83 -3.33
N GLY A 164 8.54 11.44 -3.40
CA GLY A 164 8.26 12.50 -4.37
C GLY A 164 9.14 13.73 -4.17
N LEU A 165 9.32 14.18 -2.93
CA LEU A 165 10.21 15.32 -2.61
C LEU A 165 11.68 15.01 -2.93
N THR A 166 12.15 13.78 -2.66
CA THR A 166 13.52 13.38 -2.98
C THR A 166 13.73 13.35 -4.49
N ALA A 167 12.80 12.78 -5.25
CA ALA A 167 12.87 12.79 -6.72
C ALA A 167 12.85 14.23 -7.28
N ALA A 168 11.98 15.10 -6.75
CA ALA A 168 11.92 16.50 -7.12
C ALA A 168 13.24 17.24 -6.83
N ALA A 169 13.80 17.02 -5.63
CA ALA A 169 15.05 17.63 -5.21
C ALA A 169 16.22 17.18 -6.09
N ILE A 170 16.35 15.88 -6.38
CA ILE A 170 17.41 15.37 -7.24
C ILE A 170 17.28 15.98 -8.64
N LEU A 171 16.09 16.03 -9.24
CA LEU A 171 15.88 16.60 -10.57
C LEU A 171 16.06 18.13 -10.62
N ALA A 172 15.80 18.83 -9.51
CA ALA A 172 15.96 20.29 -9.45
C ALA A 172 17.42 20.73 -9.26
N TRP A 173 18.24 19.92 -8.59
CA TRP A 173 19.60 20.32 -8.17
C TRP A 173 20.72 19.47 -8.75
N SER A 174 20.40 18.51 -9.62
CA SER A 174 21.40 17.70 -10.32
C SER A 174 21.02 17.54 -11.80
N ASP A 175 22.01 17.20 -12.62
CA ASP A 175 21.84 16.90 -14.05
C ASP A 175 21.50 15.43 -14.31
N LEU A 176 21.02 14.70 -13.28
CA LEU A 176 20.66 13.29 -13.42
C LEU A 176 19.41 13.12 -14.29
N SER A 177 19.45 12.13 -15.15
CA SER A 177 18.32 11.72 -15.98
C SER A 177 17.20 11.09 -15.16
N LEU A 178 15.98 11.05 -15.70
CA LEU A 178 14.84 10.35 -15.07
C LEU A 178 15.18 8.90 -14.72
N SER A 179 15.91 8.23 -15.59
CA SER A 179 16.36 6.84 -15.42
C SER A 179 17.27 6.66 -14.20
N GLU A 180 18.22 7.56 -14.03
CA GLU A 180 19.13 7.54 -12.89
C GLU A 180 18.40 7.86 -11.58
N VAL A 181 17.46 8.81 -11.59
CA VAL A 181 16.63 9.11 -10.40
C VAL A 181 15.79 7.88 -9.99
N ILE A 182 15.22 7.16 -10.96
CA ILE A 182 14.49 5.92 -10.69
C ILE A 182 15.40 4.87 -10.00
N MET A 183 16.66 4.76 -10.40
CA MET A 183 17.60 3.81 -9.79
C MET A 183 17.89 4.12 -8.32
N TRP A 184 17.81 5.38 -7.88
CA TRP A 184 17.97 5.77 -6.48
C TRP A 184 16.91 5.15 -5.56
N SER A 185 15.79 4.66 -6.10
CA SER A 185 14.79 3.89 -5.34
C SER A 185 15.35 2.63 -4.67
N ALA A 186 16.50 2.13 -5.14
CA ALA A 186 17.19 0.98 -4.55
C ALA A 186 17.57 1.23 -3.07
N VAL A 187 17.96 2.46 -2.72
CA VAL A 187 18.44 2.78 -1.37
C VAL A 187 17.32 2.61 -0.32
N PRO A 188 16.21 3.35 -0.38
CA PRO A 188 15.13 3.15 0.58
C PRO A 188 14.49 1.77 0.47
N GLY A 189 14.45 1.17 -0.73
CA GLY A 189 13.95 -0.20 -0.93
C GLY A 189 14.77 -1.24 -0.19
N PHE A 190 16.09 -1.14 -0.21
CA PHE A 190 16.98 -2.01 0.55
C PHE A 190 16.80 -1.85 2.06
N VAL A 191 16.66 -0.61 2.55
CA VAL A 191 16.37 -0.34 3.96
C VAL A 191 15.05 -1.00 4.39
N ALA A 192 14.00 -0.93 3.57
CA ALA A 192 12.72 -1.58 3.86
C ALA A 192 12.86 -3.10 4.05
N VAL A 193 13.60 -3.77 3.14
CA VAL A 193 13.83 -5.21 3.20
C VAL A 193 14.65 -5.60 4.44
N LEU A 194 15.71 -4.84 4.76
CA LEU A 194 16.52 -5.06 5.96
C LEU A 194 15.71 -4.89 7.24
N LEU A 195 14.91 -3.82 7.35
CA LEU A 195 14.07 -3.57 8.51
C LEU A 195 13.05 -4.69 8.72
N LEU A 196 12.44 -5.21 7.67
CA LEU A 196 11.51 -6.33 7.79
C LEU A 196 12.24 -7.62 8.20
N GLY A 197 13.38 -7.88 7.59
CA GLY A 197 14.20 -9.08 7.86
C GLY A 197 14.68 -9.13 9.32
N ALA A 198 15.27 -8.03 9.80
CA ALA A 198 15.89 -7.95 11.12
C ALA A 198 14.93 -7.45 12.22
N GLY A 199 14.03 -6.53 11.90
CA GLY A 199 13.23 -5.81 12.89
C GLY A 199 11.98 -6.53 13.38
N VAL A 200 11.36 -7.34 12.53
CA VAL A 200 10.16 -8.11 12.90
C VAL A 200 10.60 -9.47 13.43
N LYS A 201 10.57 -9.65 14.74
CA LYS A 201 10.74 -10.98 15.33
C LYS A 201 9.44 -11.76 15.13
N VAL A 202 9.53 -12.93 14.49
CA VAL A 202 8.48 -13.94 14.56
C VAL A 202 8.61 -14.55 15.94
N GLU A 203 7.83 -14.11 16.91
CA GLU A 203 7.67 -14.91 18.11
C GLU A 203 6.96 -16.19 17.66
N PRO A 204 7.58 -17.37 17.85
CA PRO A 204 6.82 -18.61 17.77
C PRO A 204 5.74 -18.43 18.83
N ASN A 205 4.47 -18.45 18.41
CA ASN A 205 3.30 -18.19 19.25
C ASN A 205 3.60 -18.46 20.72
N SER A 206 3.81 -17.41 21.48
CA SER A 206 3.86 -17.47 22.93
C SER A 206 2.49 -17.96 23.37
N ILE A 207 2.46 -19.23 23.76
CA ILE A 207 1.60 -19.81 24.80
C ILE A 207 0.10 -19.49 24.63
N GLU A 208 -0.67 -20.54 24.34
CA GLU A 208 -2.14 -20.56 24.43
C GLU A 208 -2.99 -20.36 23.17
N SER A 209 -2.46 -20.60 22.02
CA SER A 209 -3.37 -21.08 20.98
C SER A 209 -3.03 -22.52 20.69
N ALA A 210 -3.81 -23.45 21.25
CA ALA A 210 -3.92 -24.79 20.69
C ALA A 210 -3.92 -24.70 19.16
N PRO A 211 -3.31 -25.62 18.39
CA PRO A 211 -3.31 -25.56 16.95
C PRO A 211 -4.73 -25.26 16.50
N LYS A 212 -4.98 -24.02 16.04
CA LYS A 212 -6.31 -23.69 15.53
C LYS A 212 -6.58 -24.73 14.46
N PRO A 213 -7.66 -25.51 14.57
CA PRO A 213 -7.95 -26.58 13.63
C PRO A 213 -7.82 -25.97 12.24
N ALA A 214 -7.15 -26.67 11.33
CA ALA A 214 -6.90 -26.19 9.97
C ALA A 214 -8.23 -25.63 9.45
N ARG A 215 -8.33 -24.30 9.38
CA ARG A 215 -9.56 -23.64 8.92
C ARG A 215 -9.71 -24.06 7.47
N THR A 216 -10.62 -24.96 7.21
CA THR A 216 -11.11 -25.20 5.87
C THR A 216 -11.77 -23.90 5.42
N LEU A 217 -11.03 -23.11 4.64
CA LEU A 217 -11.56 -21.85 4.13
C LEU A 217 -12.73 -22.16 3.19
N PRO A 218 -13.86 -21.47 3.32
CA PRO A 218 -14.98 -21.68 2.42
C PRO A 218 -14.57 -21.43 0.97
N PRO A 219 -15.16 -22.13 -0.01
CA PRO A 219 -14.82 -21.92 -1.41
C PRO A 219 -15.10 -20.46 -1.81
N LEU A 220 -14.23 -19.89 -2.65
CA LEU A 220 -14.45 -18.57 -3.28
C LEU A 220 -15.53 -18.69 -4.37
N ARG A 221 -16.78 -18.80 -3.95
CA ARG A 221 -17.93 -18.82 -4.86
C ARG A 221 -18.81 -17.61 -4.57
N TRP A 222 -19.21 -16.91 -5.60
CA TRP A 222 -20.12 -15.76 -5.49
C TRP A 222 -21.41 -16.13 -4.73
N SER A 223 -21.95 -17.31 -5.03
CA SER A 223 -23.13 -17.84 -4.36
C SER A 223 -22.98 -18.18 -2.87
N ALA A 224 -21.73 -18.27 -2.38
CA ALA A 224 -21.46 -18.50 -0.95
C ALA A 224 -21.45 -17.20 -0.13
N LEU A 225 -21.50 -16.04 -0.79
CA LEU A 225 -21.56 -14.73 -0.13
C LEU A 225 -22.99 -14.39 0.25
N SER A 226 -23.16 -13.75 1.41
CA SER A 226 -24.47 -13.21 1.80
C SER A 226 -24.96 -12.14 0.81
N LEU A 227 -26.25 -12.00 0.63
CA LEU A 227 -26.84 -11.03 -0.29
C LEU A 227 -26.37 -9.58 -0.03
N PRO A 228 -26.29 -9.08 1.22
CA PRO A 228 -25.71 -7.76 1.50
C PRO A 228 -24.26 -7.62 1.03
N MET A 229 -23.44 -8.67 1.17
CA MET A 229 -22.05 -8.66 0.72
C MET A 229 -21.95 -8.60 -0.81
N GLN A 230 -22.82 -9.32 -1.52
CA GLN A 230 -22.88 -9.26 -2.98
C GLN A 230 -23.24 -7.87 -3.46
N HIS A 231 -24.25 -7.22 -2.85
CA HIS A 231 -24.63 -5.84 -3.17
C HIS A 231 -23.49 -4.86 -2.88
N TYR A 232 -22.85 -4.97 -1.73
CA TYR A 232 -21.67 -4.15 -1.39
C TYR A 232 -20.56 -4.29 -2.43
N LEU A 233 -20.23 -5.51 -2.86
CA LEU A 233 -19.19 -5.74 -3.85
C LEU A 233 -19.58 -5.19 -5.23
N TRP A 234 -20.87 -5.26 -5.61
CA TRP A 234 -21.37 -4.65 -6.85
C TRP A 234 -21.22 -3.13 -6.83
N VAL A 235 -21.65 -2.46 -5.75
CA VAL A 235 -21.50 -1.01 -5.58
C VAL A 235 -20.02 -0.63 -5.63
N LEU A 236 -19.16 -1.36 -4.92
CA LEU A 236 -17.71 -1.13 -4.91
C LEU A 236 -17.10 -1.30 -6.30
N MET A 237 -17.54 -2.29 -7.07
CA MET A 237 -17.09 -2.51 -8.44
C MET A 237 -17.44 -1.32 -9.34
N VAL A 238 -18.71 -0.87 -9.33
CA VAL A 238 -19.15 0.30 -10.10
C VAL A 238 -18.36 1.54 -9.71
N PHE A 239 -18.17 1.80 -8.40
CA PHE A 239 -17.37 2.91 -7.91
C PHE A 239 -15.91 2.85 -8.38
N THR A 240 -15.32 1.65 -8.40
CA THR A 240 -13.94 1.45 -8.86
C THR A 240 -13.79 1.74 -10.36
N PHE A 241 -14.79 1.40 -11.18
CA PHE A 241 -14.80 1.74 -12.60
C PHE A 241 -14.85 3.25 -12.87
N ALA A 242 -15.50 4.01 -11.98
CA ALA A 242 -15.56 5.47 -12.10
C ALA A 242 -14.26 6.16 -11.68
N ARG A 243 -13.35 5.44 -11.01
CA ARG A 243 -12.10 5.98 -10.49
C ARG A 243 -10.98 5.91 -11.53
N ALA A 244 -10.47 7.07 -11.98
CA ALA A 244 -9.27 7.13 -12.80
C ALA A 244 -8.01 6.93 -11.94
N SER A 245 -6.96 6.36 -12.53
CA SER A 245 -5.64 6.29 -11.89
C SER A 245 -5.02 7.69 -11.78
N GLU A 246 -4.47 7.99 -10.62
CA GLU A 246 -3.79 9.28 -10.35
C GLU A 246 -2.59 9.52 -11.30
N THR A 247 -2.01 8.46 -11.88
CA THR A 247 -0.90 8.55 -12.84
C THR A 247 -1.31 9.19 -14.17
N PHE A 248 -2.60 9.10 -14.58
CA PHE A 248 -3.10 9.79 -15.76
C PHE A 248 -3.19 11.30 -15.54
N ILE A 249 -3.43 11.76 -14.31
CA ILE A 249 -3.42 13.19 -13.97
C ILE A 249 -2.01 13.77 -14.14
N LEU A 250 -0.97 13.01 -13.75
CA LEU A 250 0.43 13.40 -13.96
C LEU A 250 0.78 13.48 -15.45
N LEU A 251 0.33 12.48 -16.24
CA LEU A 251 0.54 12.49 -17.68
C LEU A 251 -0.14 13.69 -18.35
N LEU A 252 -1.39 13.98 -17.98
CA LEU A 252 -2.12 15.13 -18.49
C LEU A 252 -1.43 16.45 -18.09
N GLY A 253 -1.02 16.59 -16.82
CA GLY A 253 -0.29 17.76 -16.35
C GLY A 253 0.98 18.00 -17.16
N HIS A 254 1.73 16.95 -17.45
CA HIS A 254 2.91 17.03 -18.29
C HIS A 254 2.58 17.46 -19.73
N GLN A 255 1.51 16.90 -20.33
CA GLN A 255 1.03 17.30 -21.65
C GLN A 255 0.56 18.75 -21.71
N LEU A 256 0.07 19.32 -20.61
CA LEU A 256 -0.30 20.72 -20.47
C LEU A 256 0.89 21.66 -20.20
N GLY A 257 2.12 21.12 -20.18
CA GLY A 257 3.35 21.89 -20.03
C GLY A 257 3.78 22.13 -18.57
N ILE A 258 3.16 21.46 -17.60
CA ILE A 258 3.63 21.52 -16.20
C ILE A 258 4.96 20.75 -16.11
N GLY A 259 5.96 21.36 -15.48
CA GLY A 259 7.28 20.77 -15.33
C GLY A 259 7.26 19.54 -14.42
N VAL A 260 8.27 18.68 -14.58
CA VAL A 260 8.35 17.42 -13.82
C VAL A 260 8.46 17.66 -12.32
N VAL A 261 9.23 18.66 -11.92
CA VAL A 261 9.43 19.03 -10.51
C VAL A 261 8.12 19.48 -9.88
N GLU A 262 7.36 20.33 -10.56
CA GLU A 262 6.04 20.79 -10.09
C GLU A 262 5.05 19.65 -9.95
N LEU A 263 5.04 18.70 -10.88
CA LEU A 263 4.20 17.49 -10.80
C LEU A 263 4.55 16.61 -9.60
N LEU A 264 5.84 16.47 -9.30
CA LEU A 264 6.31 15.74 -8.12
C LEU A 264 5.94 16.45 -6.82
N LEU A 265 5.99 17.78 -6.79
CA LEU A 265 5.54 18.57 -5.64
C LEU A 265 4.02 18.43 -5.42
N LEU A 266 3.22 18.48 -6.49
CA LEU A 266 1.76 18.25 -6.42
C LEU A 266 1.45 16.84 -5.91
N TRP A 267 2.16 15.83 -6.41
CA TRP A 267 2.05 14.45 -5.93
C TRP A 267 2.38 14.32 -4.45
N SER A 268 3.46 14.95 -4.01
CA SER A 268 3.87 14.95 -2.61
C SER A 268 2.85 15.68 -1.73
N GLY A 269 2.30 16.80 -2.19
CA GLY A 269 1.24 17.55 -1.49
C GLY A 269 -0.03 16.70 -1.29
N LEU A 270 -0.45 15.96 -2.32
CA LEU A 270 -1.59 15.03 -2.23
C LEU A 270 -1.34 13.94 -1.18
N ASN A 271 -0.16 13.34 -1.20
CA ASN A 271 0.20 12.29 -0.23
C ASN A 271 0.37 12.86 1.20
N LEU A 272 0.82 14.11 1.34
CA LEU A 272 0.87 14.80 2.63
C LEU A 272 -0.53 14.98 3.23
N ALA A 273 -1.51 15.42 2.44
CA ALA A 273 -2.89 15.51 2.88
C ALA A 273 -3.44 14.15 3.33
N LYS A 274 -3.17 13.08 2.56
CA LYS A 274 -3.53 11.70 2.93
C LYS A 274 -2.83 11.26 4.23
N ALA A 275 -1.55 11.59 4.43
CA ALA A 275 -0.80 11.23 5.64
C ALA A 275 -1.40 11.88 6.89
N LEU A 276 -1.68 13.19 6.83
CA LEU A 276 -2.21 13.96 7.96
C LEU A 276 -3.61 13.47 8.39
N THR A 277 -4.45 13.05 7.46
CA THR A 277 -5.83 12.63 7.75
C THR A 277 -5.96 11.16 8.11
N SER A 278 -5.01 10.30 7.73
CA SER A 278 -5.12 8.83 7.87
C SER A 278 -5.22 8.37 9.32
N THR A 279 -4.38 8.89 10.21
CA THR A 279 -4.39 8.49 11.63
C THR A 279 -5.66 8.96 12.35
N GLN A 280 -6.10 10.18 12.05
CA GLN A 280 -7.33 10.75 12.60
C GLN A 280 -8.56 9.97 12.13
N GLY A 281 -8.61 9.62 10.85
CA GLY A 281 -9.67 8.78 10.29
C GLY A 281 -9.72 7.40 10.96
N GLY A 282 -8.58 6.79 11.25
CA GLY A 282 -8.49 5.53 11.99
C GLY A 282 -9.03 5.63 13.42
N GLN A 283 -8.68 6.69 14.16
CA GLN A 283 -9.20 6.95 15.50
C GLN A 283 -10.72 7.20 15.51
N LEU A 284 -11.22 7.94 14.51
CA LEU A 284 -12.66 8.17 14.35
C LEU A 284 -13.41 6.86 14.07
N ALA A 285 -12.82 5.96 13.26
CA ALA A 285 -13.39 4.65 12.98
C ALA A 285 -13.47 3.76 14.24
N ASP A 286 -12.45 3.78 15.10
CA ASP A 286 -12.49 3.09 16.39
C ASP A 286 -13.55 3.67 17.33
N ARG A 287 -13.77 5.01 17.27
CA ARG A 287 -14.67 5.73 18.17
C ARG A 287 -16.14 5.64 17.77
N PHE A 288 -16.46 5.79 16.50
CA PHE A 288 -17.85 5.89 16.00
C PHE A 288 -18.34 4.63 15.29
N GLY A 289 -17.45 3.65 15.08
CA GLY A 289 -17.73 2.47 14.28
C GLY A 289 -17.64 2.73 12.76
N HIS A 290 -17.32 1.68 12.01
CA HIS A 290 -17.08 1.78 10.56
C HIS A 290 -18.35 2.15 9.77
N GLY A 291 -19.54 1.73 10.24
CA GLY A 291 -20.80 2.00 9.54
C GLY A 291 -21.29 3.45 9.60
N SER A 292 -20.78 4.24 10.55
CA SER A 292 -21.16 5.66 10.70
C SER A 292 -20.30 6.62 9.88
N LEU A 293 -19.19 6.12 9.31
CA LEU A 293 -18.21 6.91 8.58
C LEU A 293 -18.24 6.68 7.05
N ILE A 294 -19.06 5.73 6.60
CA ILE A 294 -19.32 5.42 5.19
C ILE A 294 -20.66 6.03 4.78
#